data_e922d9bddcfd0826b9022a5d460a5a26
#
_entry.id   e922d9bddcfd0826b9022a5d460a5a26
#
_cell.length_a   1.000
_cell.length_b   1.000
_cell.length_c   1.000
_cell.angle_alpha   90.00
_cell.angle_beta   90.00
_cell.angle_gamma   90.00
#
_symmetry.space_group_name_H-M   'P 1'
#
loop_
_entity.id
_entity.type
_entity.pdbx_description
1 polymer ?
#
loop_
_entity_poly.entity_id
_entity_poly.type
_entity_poly.pdbx_seq_one_letter_code
_entity_poly.pdbx_strand_id
1 'polypeptide(L)'
;MRTLIHTLVLIVSTSLLGAAQPDPTAIIHTTAGDLHCTLLPKVAPIGVENFIGLASGTKDWTSPVTHAKKTGVPLYDGTIFHRVIPEFMIQGGDPLGTGTGDPGYKFKNETSSAVKFDQPGRLAYANAGPNTNGSQFFITEVPYPSLNGGYTIFGQCDKAAVGLVKKIARMPTNGETPIHPVKITHIEIQNAPAAPKPPAGVK
;
A
#
# COMPACT_ATOMS: atom_id res chain seq x y z
N MET A 1 -14.42 44.09 60.66
CA MET A 1 -13.59 42.91 60.25
C MET A 1 -14.32 42.19 59.10
N ARG A 2 -13.82 42.29 57.88
CA ARG A 2 -14.37 41.64 56.68
C ARG A 2 -13.45 40.47 56.33
N THR A 3 -13.92 39.24 56.50
CA THR A 3 -13.20 38.03 56.18
C THR A 3 -13.35 37.75 54.68
N LEU A 4 -12.25 37.82 53.92
CA LEU A 4 -12.19 37.39 52.52
C LEU A 4 -12.02 35.85 52.47
N ILE A 5 -13.01 35.17 51.93
CA ILE A 5 -12.92 33.74 51.62
C ILE A 5 -12.33 33.63 50.19
N HIS A 6 -11.10 33.11 50.09
CA HIS A 6 -10.47 32.77 48.78
C HIS A 6 -10.92 31.38 48.37
N THR A 7 -11.76 31.31 47.35
CA THR A 7 -12.15 30.04 46.76
C THR A 7 -11.06 29.60 45.77
N LEU A 8 -10.33 28.53 46.13
CA LEU A 8 -9.33 27.92 45.27
C LEU A 8 -10.05 27.04 44.23
N VAL A 9 -10.07 27.47 42.99
CA VAL A 9 -10.59 26.67 41.84
C VAL A 9 -9.46 25.73 41.39
N LEU A 10 -9.62 24.43 41.70
CA LEU A 10 -8.74 23.38 41.22
C LEU A 10 -9.11 23.02 39.77
N ILE A 11 -8.30 23.45 38.80
CA ILE A 11 -8.46 23.06 37.38
C ILE A 11 -7.87 21.66 37.24
N VAL A 12 -8.71 20.65 37.15
CA VAL A 12 -8.31 19.28 36.80
C VAL A 12 -8.15 19.22 35.30
N SER A 13 -6.91 19.28 34.83
CA SER A 13 -6.55 19.05 33.41
C SER A 13 -6.64 17.56 33.11
N THR A 14 -7.75 17.09 32.54
CA THR A 14 -7.86 15.74 31.99
C THR A 14 -7.05 15.66 30.70
N SER A 15 -5.83 15.11 30.80
CA SER A 15 -5.06 14.71 29.63
C SER A 15 -5.79 13.57 28.93
N LEU A 16 -6.45 13.82 27.81
CA LEU A 16 -6.89 12.77 26.90
C LEU A 16 -5.65 12.05 26.38
N LEU A 17 -5.34 10.86 26.90
CA LEU A 17 -4.45 9.93 26.21
C LEU A 17 -5.13 9.59 24.89
N GLY A 18 -4.67 10.20 23.80
CA GLY A 18 -5.09 9.84 22.46
C GLY A 18 -4.72 8.37 22.23
N ALA A 19 -5.71 7.49 22.10
CA ALA A 19 -5.49 6.13 21.65
C ALA A 19 -4.73 6.18 20.32
N ALA A 20 -3.60 5.45 20.22
CA ALA A 20 -2.86 5.37 18.96
C ALA A 20 -3.81 4.84 17.88
N GLN A 21 -3.92 5.58 16.77
CA GLN A 21 -4.76 5.15 15.66
C GLN A 21 -4.20 3.84 15.09
N PRO A 22 -5.05 2.85 14.78
CA PRO A 22 -4.59 1.61 14.17
C PRO A 22 -3.92 1.90 12.81
N ASP A 23 -2.95 1.07 12.43
CA ASP A 23 -2.30 1.20 11.13
C ASP A 23 -3.34 1.02 10.00
N PRO A 24 -3.19 1.73 8.86
CA PRO A 24 -4.13 1.62 7.75
C PRO A 24 -4.21 0.19 7.21
N THR A 25 -5.40 -0.22 6.77
CA THR A 25 -5.61 -1.51 6.11
C THR A 25 -6.07 -1.29 4.67
N ALA A 26 -5.43 -1.97 3.74
CA ALA A 26 -5.87 -2.06 2.35
C ALA A 26 -6.65 -3.35 2.15
N ILE A 27 -7.88 -3.25 1.63
CA ILE A 27 -8.65 -4.37 1.11
C ILE A 27 -8.58 -4.29 -0.41
N ILE A 28 -7.81 -5.18 -1.02
CA ILE A 28 -7.67 -5.26 -2.47
C ILE A 28 -8.76 -6.20 -2.98
N HIS A 29 -9.86 -5.62 -3.46
CA HIS A 29 -10.95 -6.36 -4.07
C HIS A 29 -10.53 -6.86 -5.46
N THR A 30 -10.69 -8.17 -5.69
CA THR A 30 -10.32 -8.78 -6.96
C THR A 30 -11.42 -9.68 -7.51
N THR A 31 -11.31 -10.05 -8.77
CA THR A 31 -12.22 -11.03 -9.40
C THR A 31 -12.09 -12.44 -8.82
N ALA A 32 -11.09 -12.70 -7.98
CA ALA A 32 -10.89 -13.99 -7.31
C ALA A 32 -11.19 -13.96 -5.81
N GLY A 33 -11.52 -12.79 -5.24
CA GLY A 33 -11.76 -12.55 -3.82
C GLY A 33 -10.92 -11.40 -3.27
N ASP A 34 -10.99 -11.18 -1.97
CA ASP A 34 -10.40 -10.04 -1.30
C ASP A 34 -9.05 -10.38 -0.65
N LEU A 35 -8.09 -9.46 -0.75
CA LEU A 35 -6.78 -9.55 -0.11
C LEU A 35 -6.71 -8.45 0.96
N HIS A 36 -6.69 -8.85 2.23
CA HIS A 36 -6.60 -7.93 3.37
C HIS A 36 -5.15 -7.75 3.79
N CYS A 37 -4.65 -6.53 3.75
CA CYS A 37 -3.25 -6.21 4.07
C CYS A 37 -3.17 -5.00 4.99
N THR A 38 -2.55 -5.15 6.16
CA THR A 38 -2.17 -4.04 7.05
C THR A 38 -0.99 -3.31 6.44
N LEU A 39 -1.10 -2.00 6.26
CA LEU A 39 -0.02 -1.15 5.76
C LEU A 39 0.93 -0.77 6.90
N LEU A 40 2.19 -0.51 6.59
CA LEU A 40 3.27 -0.28 7.55
C LEU A 40 3.87 1.13 7.42
N PRO A 41 3.12 2.20 7.77
CA PRO A 41 3.58 3.59 7.57
C PRO A 41 4.81 3.95 8.39
N LYS A 42 5.09 3.25 9.49
CA LYS A 42 6.31 3.44 10.30
C LYS A 42 7.56 2.82 9.66
N VAL A 43 7.37 1.88 8.74
CA VAL A 43 8.45 1.17 8.02
C VAL A 43 8.74 1.81 6.69
N ALA A 44 7.70 2.14 5.93
CA ALA A 44 7.77 2.70 4.58
C ALA A 44 6.75 3.84 4.40
N PRO A 45 6.97 5.00 5.05
CA PRO A 45 6.03 6.12 5.00
C PRO A 45 5.75 6.61 3.57
N ILE A 46 6.78 6.76 2.73
CA ILE A 46 6.62 7.21 1.34
C ILE A 46 5.87 6.15 0.52
N GLY A 47 6.22 4.87 0.70
CA GLY A 47 5.56 3.76 0.01
C GLY A 47 4.09 3.64 0.38
N VAL A 48 3.75 3.75 1.67
CA VAL A 48 2.35 3.69 2.13
C VAL A 48 1.56 4.89 1.61
N GLU A 49 2.10 6.12 1.73
CA GLU A 49 1.46 7.32 1.20
C GLU A 49 1.21 7.21 -0.31
N ASN A 50 2.21 6.75 -1.05
CA ASN A 50 2.10 6.52 -2.49
C ASN A 50 1.00 5.51 -2.83
N PHE A 51 0.96 4.36 -2.14
CA PHE A 51 -0.03 3.32 -2.38
C PHE A 51 -1.45 3.82 -2.09
N ILE A 52 -1.67 4.44 -0.93
CA ILE A 52 -2.96 5.03 -0.54
C ILE A 52 -3.40 6.07 -1.56
N GLY A 53 -2.50 6.97 -1.94
CA GLY A 53 -2.81 8.04 -2.88
C GLY A 53 -3.20 7.53 -4.26
N LEU A 54 -2.51 6.52 -4.78
CA LEU A 54 -2.84 5.89 -6.06
C LEU A 54 -4.13 5.05 -5.98
N ALA A 55 -4.36 4.36 -4.85
CA ALA A 55 -5.57 3.57 -4.62
C ALA A 55 -6.82 4.45 -4.52
N SER A 56 -6.74 5.58 -3.82
CA SER A 56 -7.86 6.50 -3.60
C SER A 56 -8.02 7.55 -4.71
N GLY A 57 -7.08 7.63 -5.65
CA GLY A 57 -7.07 8.70 -6.67
C GLY A 57 -6.65 10.07 -6.15
N THR A 58 -6.17 10.18 -4.89
CA THR A 58 -5.72 11.47 -4.33
C THR A 58 -4.31 11.86 -4.77
N LYS A 59 -3.57 10.94 -5.36
CA LYS A 59 -2.26 11.18 -5.97
C LYS A 59 -2.36 11.16 -7.49
N ASP A 60 -1.91 12.24 -8.10
CA ASP A 60 -1.85 12.34 -9.56
C ASP A 60 -0.87 11.32 -10.16
N TRP A 61 -1.21 10.81 -11.31
CA TRP A 61 -0.36 9.92 -12.09
C TRP A 61 -0.51 10.21 -13.60
N THR A 62 0.41 9.73 -14.40
CA THR A 62 0.39 9.89 -15.86
C THR A 62 0.09 8.55 -16.51
N SER A 63 -0.91 8.49 -17.36
CA SER A 63 -1.25 7.27 -18.09
C SER A 63 -0.13 6.92 -19.09
N PRO A 64 0.48 5.74 -19.00
CA PRO A 64 1.50 5.32 -19.96
C PRO A 64 0.93 5.04 -21.36
N VAL A 65 -0.41 4.90 -21.48
CA VAL A 65 -1.07 4.68 -22.78
C VAL A 65 -1.35 6.00 -23.50
N THR A 66 -1.88 7.00 -22.78
CA THR A 66 -2.36 8.25 -23.38
C THR A 66 -1.44 9.44 -23.11
N HIS A 67 -0.44 9.27 -22.24
CA HIS A 67 0.44 10.31 -21.71
C HIS A 67 -0.31 11.47 -21.02
N ALA A 68 -1.60 11.26 -20.76
CA ALA A 68 -2.42 12.24 -20.07
C ALA A 68 -2.24 12.14 -18.56
N LYS A 69 -2.16 13.30 -17.89
CA LYS A 69 -2.22 13.38 -16.44
C LYS A 69 -3.62 12.96 -15.96
N LYS A 70 -3.66 12.11 -14.94
CA LYS A 70 -4.85 11.62 -14.26
C LYS A 70 -4.92 12.25 -12.87
N THR A 71 -5.97 13.02 -12.61
CA THR A 71 -6.23 13.66 -11.33
C THR A 71 -7.58 13.19 -10.81
N GLY A 72 -7.66 12.80 -9.54
CA GLY A 72 -8.89 12.25 -8.95
C GLY A 72 -9.26 10.85 -9.45
N VAL A 73 -8.34 10.13 -10.07
CA VAL A 73 -8.60 8.81 -10.69
C VAL A 73 -7.76 7.74 -9.99
N PRO A 74 -8.37 6.73 -9.34
CA PRO A 74 -7.66 5.58 -8.82
C PRO A 74 -6.86 4.86 -9.91
N LEU A 75 -5.56 4.60 -9.65
CA LEU A 75 -4.70 3.95 -10.63
C LEU A 75 -4.97 2.44 -10.72
N TYR A 76 -5.25 1.83 -9.58
CA TYR A 76 -5.30 0.36 -9.47
C TYR A 76 -6.59 -0.25 -9.99
N ASP A 77 -7.67 0.51 -10.12
CA ASP A 77 -8.96 0.02 -10.60
C ASP A 77 -8.85 -0.50 -12.04
N GLY A 78 -9.16 -1.77 -12.22
CA GLY A 78 -9.06 -2.44 -13.51
C GLY A 78 -7.69 -3.00 -13.87
N THR A 79 -6.64 -2.74 -13.10
CA THR A 79 -5.32 -3.37 -13.30
C THR A 79 -5.38 -4.87 -12.97
N ILE A 80 -4.37 -5.61 -13.40
CA ILE A 80 -4.33 -7.07 -13.27
C ILE A 80 -3.07 -7.54 -12.53
N PHE A 81 -3.13 -8.75 -11.99
CA PHE A 81 -1.92 -9.48 -11.65
C PHE A 81 -1.34 -10.08 -12.93
N HIS A 82 -0.39 -9.40 -13.53
CA HIS A 82 0.19 -9.71 -14.83
C HIS A 82 1.31 -10.74 -14.79
N ARG A 83 1.87 -10.99 -13.60
CA ARG A 83 2.94 -11.96 -13.37
C ARG A 83 2.67 -12.75 -12.11
N VAL A 84 2.66 -14.08 -12.21
CA VAL A 84 2.42 -14.98 -11.08
C VAL A 84 3.42 -16.15 -11.11
N ILE A 85 4.00 -16.45 -9.96
CA ILE A 85 4.99 -17.53 -9.82
C ILE A 85 4.67 -18.32 -8.56
N PRO A 86 4.32 -19.62 -8.67
CA PRO A 86 4.16 -20.50 -7.50
C PRO A 86 5.42 -20.54 -6.65
N GLU A 87 5.25 -20.67 -5.33
CA GLU A 87 6.32 -20.66 -4.33
C GLU A 87 7.15 -19.37 -4.33
N PHE A 88 6.61 -18.28 -4.88
CA PHE A 88 7.26 -16.98 -4.87
C PHE A 88 6.26 -15.85 -4.60
N MET A 89 5.55 -15.33 -5.63
CA MET A 89 4.70 -14.15 -5.48
C MET A 89 3.67 -14.01 -6.60
N ILE A 90 2.71 -13.10 -6.40
CA ILE A 90 1.88 -12.50 -7.45
C ILE A 90 2.22 -11.01 -7.57
N GLN A 91 2.36 -10.50 -8.80
CA GLN A 91 2.73 -9.10 -9.09
C GLN A 91 1.66 -8.41 -9.92
N GLY A 92 1.28 -7.21 -9.51
CA GLY A 92 0.26 -6.38 -10.15
C GLY A 92 0.54 -4.88 -10.02
N GLY A 93 -0.50 -4.04 -10.24
CA GLY A 93 -0.40 -2.59 -10.09
C GLY A 93 0.27 -1.86 -11.26
N ASP A 94 0.42 -2.55 -12.39
CA ASP A 94 0.87 -1.95 -13.65
C ASP A 94 -0.31 -1.41 -14.44
N PRO A 95 -0.39 -0.11 -14.74
CA PRO A 95 -1.47 0.47 -15.56
C PRO A 95 -1.47 -0.01 -17.02
N LEU A 96 -0.38 -0.62 -17.53
CA LEU A 96 -0.34 -1.29 -18.83
C LEU A 96 -0.72 -2.78 -18.73
N GLY A 97 -0.53 -3.40 -17.57
CA GLY A 97 -0.73 -4.84 -17.40
C GLY A 97 0.32 -5.72 -18.08
N THR A 98 1.47 -5.18 -18.43
CA THR A 98 2.56 -5.86 -19.17
C THR A 98 3.84 -6.05 -18.35
N GLY A 99 3.91 -5.42 -17.17
CA GLY A 99 5.10 -5.35 -16.34
C GLY A 99 6.04 -4.18 -16.65
N THR A 100 5.72 -3.37 -17.68
CA THR A 100 6.57 -2.26 -18.14
C THR A 100 5.98 -0.88 -17.86
N GLY A 101 4.74 -0.80 -17.42
CA GLY A 101 4.08 0.45 -17.09
C GLY A 101 4.49 1.00 -15.72
N ASP A 102 4.38 2.32 -15.60
CA ASP A 102 4.61 3.06 -14.36
C ASP A 102 3.63 4.23 -14.21
N PRO A 103 3.57 4.89 -13.05
CA PRO A 103 2.66 6.02 -12.81
C PRO A 103 3.17 7.36 -13.36
N GLY A 104 4.28 7.37 -14.13
CA GLY A 104 4.92 8.57 -14.65
C GLY A 104 5.96 9.18 -13.70
N TYR A 105 6.31 8.50 -12.62
CA TYR A 105 7.36 8.91 -11.67
C TYR A 105 7.95 7.70 -10.95
N LYS A 106 9.07 7.93 -10.27
CA LYS A 106 9.76 6.94 -9.44
C LYS A 106 10.09 7.54 -8.07
N PHE A 107 10.21 6.67 -7.06
CA PHE A 107 10.65 7.07 -5.72
C PHE A 107 11.64 6.08 -5.12
N LYS A 108 12.36 6.54 -4.10
CA LYS A 108 13.46 5.80 -3.46
C LYS A 108 12.97 4.58 -2.68
N ASN A 109 13.86 3.61 -2.52
CA ASN A 109 13.62 2.47 -1.63
C ASN A 109 13.56 2.92 -0.17
N GLU A 110 12.65 2.29 0.58
CA GLU A 110 12.58 2.34 2.03
C GLU A 110 12.81 0.93 2.56
N THR A 111 14.06 0.62 2.90
CA THR A 111 14.43 -0.69 3.44
C THR A 111 14.64 -0.59 4.93
N SER A 112 14.17 -1.59 5.68
CA SER A 112 14.26 -1.65 7.13
C SER A 112 14.86 -2.98 7.58
N SER A 113 15.69 -2.95 8.60
CA SER A 113 16.18 -4.16 9.27
C SER A 113 15.11 -4.81 10.16
N ALA A 114 14.09 -4.04 10.55
CA ALA A 114 13.01 -4.52 11.43
C ALA A 114 11.96 -5.37 10.70
N VAL A 115 11.81 -5.21 9.37
CA VAL A 115 10.85 -5.97 8.56
C VAL A 115 11.58 -6.61 7.38
N LYS A 116 11.47 -7.92 7.26
CA LYS A 116 12.18 -8.74 6.27
C LYS A 116 11.20 -9.64 5.53
N PHE A 117 11.64 -10.22 4.41
CA PHE A 117 10.89 -11.27 3.69
C PHE A 117 11.05 -12.64 4.38
N ASP A 118 10.78 -12.70 5.68
CA ASP A 118 10.92 -13.85 6.58
C ASP A 118 9.63 -14.63 6.80
N GLN A 119 8.52 -14.12 6.25
CA GLN A 119 7.20 -14.77 6.29
C GLN A 119 6.41 -14.50 5.01
N PRO A 120 5.37 -15.32 4.71
CA PRO A 120 4.49 -15.09 3.56
C PRO A 120 3.63 -13.83 3.75
N GLY A 121 3.06 -13.33 2.65
CA GLY A 121 2.15 -12.19 2.66
C GLY A 121 2.83 -10.83 2.75
N ARG A 122 4.15 -10.73 2.54
CA ARG A 122 4.81 -9.43 2.43
C ARG A 122 4.32 -8.71 1.19
N LEU A 123 3.73 -7.52 1.40
CA LEU A 123 3.32 -6.60 0.34
C LEU A 123 4.46 -5.60 0.13
N ALA A 124 5.04 -5.62 -1.07
CA ALA A 124 6.22 -4.83 -1.39
C ALA A 124 6.17 -4.25 -2.80
N TYR A 125 6.89 -3.15 -3.04
CA TYR A 125 7.01 -2.57 -4.37
C TYR A 125 7.92 -3.41 -5.26
N ALA A 126 7.47 -3.67 -6.49
CA ALA A 126 8.34 -4.13 -7.57
C ALA A 126 9.16 -2.94 -8.10
N ASN A 127 10.41 -3.21 -8.46
CA ASN A 127 11.31 -2.20 -9.02
C ASN A 127 12.24 -2.81 -10.09
N ALA A 128 12.86 -1.95 -10.90
CA ALA A 128 13.85 -2.30 -11.93
C ALA A 128 15.28 -1.93 -11.48
N GLY A 129 15.56 -2.05 -10.21
CA GLY A 129 16.80 -1.66 -9.55
C GLY A 129 16.58 -0.62 -8.44
N PRO A 130 17.62 -0.21 -7.73
CA PRO A 130 17.52 0.69 -6.59
C PRO A 130 16.80 2.00 -6.93
N ASN A 131 15.86 2.40 -6.06
CA ASN A 131 15.15 3.70 -6.17
C ASN A 131 14.31 3.87 -7.44
N THR A 132 13.73 2.78 -7.95
CA THR A 132 12.85 2.81 -9.11
C THR A 132 11.44 2.32 -8.80
N ASN A 133 11.00 2.43 -7.55
CA ASN A 133 9.62 2.12 -7.17
C ASN A 133 8.62 3.03 -7.91
N GLY A 134 7.50 2.49 -8.32
CA GLY A 134 6.43 3.22 -9.00
C GLY A 134 5.06 2.86 -8.44
N SER A 135 4.21 2.23 -9.25
CA SER A 135 2.91 1.71 -8.84
C SER A 135 2.87 0.19 -8.69
N GLN A 136 3.77 -0.53 -9.35
CA GLN A 136 3.76 -2.00 -9.33
C GLN A 136 4.14 -2.54 -7.96
N PHE A 137 3.41 -3.55 -7.50
CA PHE A 137 3.64 -4.22 -6.23
C PHE A 137 3.53 -5.74 -6.38
N PHE A 138 4.05 -6.45 -5.40
CA PHE A 138 3.88 -7.91 -5.31
C PHE A 138 3.52 -8.34 -3.88
N ILE A 139 2.88 -9.51 -3.79
CA ILE A 139 2.56 -10.15 -2.51
C ILE A 139 3.22 -11.52 -2.51
N THR A 140 4.07 -11.78 -1.51
CA THR A 140 4.80 -13.05 -1.41
C THR A 140 3.89 -14.20 -0.97
N GLU A 141 4.05 -15.38 -1.58
CA GLU A 141 3.38 -16.60 -1.16
C GLU A 141 4.10 -17.29 0.00
N VAL A 142 5.43 -17.19 0.02
CA VAL A 142 6.34 -17.84 0.98
C VAL A 142 7.37 -16.85 1.50
N PRO A 143 8.12 -17.17 2.57
CA PRO A 143 9.32 -16.41 2.93
C PRO A 143 10.32 -16.39 1.78
N TYR A 144 10.94 -15.23 1.49
CA TYR A 144 11.89 -15.09 0.40
C TYR A 144 13.07 -14.18 0.79
N PRO A 145 13.98 -14.62 1.68
CA PRO A 145 15.02 -13.78 2.28
C PRO A 145 16.00 -13.13 1.31
N SER A 146 16.16 -13.68 0.09
CA SER A 146 17.02 -13.08 -0.94
C SER A 146 16.54 -11.72 -1.45
N LEU A 147 15.29 -11.33 -1.16
CA LEU A 147 14.74 -10.00 -1.50
C LEU A 147 15.08 -8.92 -0.46
N ASN A 148 15.64 -9.31 0.69
CA ASN A 148 15.97 -8.36 1.76
C ASN A 148 16.93 -7.28 1.27
N GLY A 149 16.64 -6.01 1.62
CA GLY A 149 17.46 -4.86 1.25
C GLY A 149 17.26 -4.35 -0.18
N GLY A 150 16.62 -5.13 -1.07
CA GLY A 150 16.37 -4.74 -2.47
C GLY A 150 15.01 -4.09 -2.71
N TYR A 151 14.04 -4.34 -1.84
CA TYR A 151 12.64 -3.96 -2.07
C TYR A 151 12.02 -3.27 -0.85
N THR A 152 11.10 -2.34 -1.11
CA THR A 152 10.35 -1.63 -0.08
C THR A 152 9.16 -2.47 0.36
N ILE A 153 9.22 -3.07 1.56
CA ILE A 153 8.07 -3.72 2.18
C ILE A 153 7.22 -2.62 2.81
N PHE A 154 5.98 -2.48 2.37
CA PHE A 154 5.06 -1.45 2.87
C PHE A 154 3.77 -2.00 3.47
N GLY A 155 3.61 -3.35 3.50
CA GLY A 155 2.45 -3.99 4.10
C GLY A 155 2.67 -5.47 4.42
N GLN A 156 1.70 -6.01 5.19
CA GLN A 156 1.61 -7.41 5.55
C GLN A 156 0.16 -7.88 5.34
N CYS A 157 -0.01 -8.84 4.46
CA CYS A 157 -1.31 -9.47 4.22
C CYS A 157 -1.57 -10.60 5.20
N ASP A 158 -2.84 -10.83 5.53
CA ASP A 158 -3.26 -11.85 6.47
C ASP A 158 -3.17 -13.27 5.89
N LYS A 159 -3.45 -14.27 6.74
CA LYS A 159 -3.38 -15.68 6.35
C LYS A 159 -4.40 -16.05 5.25
N ALA A 160 -5.57 -15.43 5.26
CA ALA A 160 -6.60 -15.69 4.25
C ALA A 160 -6.16 -15.15 2.89
N ALA A 161 -5.61 -13.93 2.86
CA ALA A 161 -5.01 -13.34 1.67
C ALA A 161 -3.85 -14.19 1.12
N VAL A 162 -2.96 -14.70 1.99
CA VAL A 162 -1.89 -15.62 1.56
C VAL A 162 -2.47 -16.90 0.92
N GLY A 163 -3.56 -17.43 1.47
CA GLY A 163 -4.28 -18.56 0.87
C GLY A 163 -4.82 -18.24 -0.53
N LEU A 164 -5.30 -17.02 -0.77
CA LEU A 164 -5.74 -16.56 -2.08
C LEU A 164 -4.57 -16.30 -3.02
N VAL A 165 -3.48 -15.69 -2.55
CA VAL A 165 -2.22 -15.52 -3.30
C VAL A 165 -1.74 -16.86 -3.84
N LYS A 166 -1.74 -17.89 -2.99
CA LYS A 166 -1.36 -19.25 -3.37
C LYS A 166 -2.23 -19.82 -4.49
N LYS A 167 -3.53 -19.58 -4.47
CA LYS A 167 -4.45 -20.00 -5.54
C LYS A 167 -4.18 -19.25 -6.85
N ILE A 168 -4.01 -17.92 -6.78
CA ILE A 168 -3.73 -17.07 -7.94
C ILE A 168 -2.38 -17.45 -8.57
N ALA A 169 -1.34 -17.69 -7.76
CA ALA A 169 -0.02 -18.06 -8.24
C ALA A 169 0.01 -19.38 -9.05
N ARG A 170 -1.02 -20.23 -8.89
CA ARG A 170 -1.13 -21.54 -9.57
C ARG A 170 -2.15 -21.56 -10.71
N MET A 171 -2.65 -20.40 -11.12
CA MET A 171 -3.52 -20.30 -12.29
C MET A 171 -2.72 -20.67 -13.57
N PRO A 172 -3.40 -21.17 -14.61
CA PRO A 172 -2.73 -21.47 -15.88
C PRO A 172 -2.02 -20.26 -16.47
N THR A 173 -0.75 -20.43 -16.85
CA THR A 173 0.11 -19.35 -17.37
C THR A 173 0.75 -19.73 -18.71
N ASN A 174 1.14 -18.69 -19.47
CA ASN A 174 2.13 -18.80 -20.53
C ASN A 174 3.41 -18.14 -20.00
N GLY A 175 4.43 -18.96 -19.66
CA GLY A 175 5.55 -18.51 -18.85
C GLY A 175 5.07 -18.09 -17.44
N GLU A 176 5.28 -16.82 -17.10
CA GLU A 176 4.85 -16.25 -15.81
C GLU A 176 3.55 -15.41 -15.93
N THR A 177 3.02 -15.25 -17.15
CA THR A 177 1.84 -14.45 -17.45
C THR A 177 0.57 -15.31 -17.37
N PRO A 178 -0.41 -14.98 -16.52
CA PRO A 178 -1.67 -15.72 -16.45
C PRO A 178 -2.43 -15.67 -17.78
N ILE A 179 -2.98 -16.82 -18.23
CA ILE A 179 -3.84 -16.88 -19.42
C ILE A 179 -5.16 -16.12 -19.17
N HIS A 180 -5.67 -16.19 -17.94
CA HIS A 180 -6.84 -15.46 -17.47
C HIS A 180 -6.48 -14.68 -16.20
N PRO A 181 -5.90 -13.47 -16.33
CA PRO A 181 -5.40 -12.73 -15.17
C PRO A 181 -6.52 -12.29 -14.23
N VAL A 182 -6.25 -12.38 -12.94
CA VAL A 182 -7.11 -11.82 -11.90
C VAL A 182 -7.02 -10.30 -11.95
N LYS A 183 -8.19 -9.64 -11.98
CA LYS A 183 -8.30 -8.19 -12.04
C LYS A 183 -8.51 -7.62 -10.64
N ILE A 184 -7.85 -6.51 -10.33
CA ILE A 184 -8.17 -5.65 -9.19
C ILE A 184 -9.38 -4.80 -9.59
N THR A 185 -10.48 -4.96 -8.88
CA THR A 185 -11.71 -4.20 -9.15
C THR A 185 -11.71 -2.85 -8.46
N HIS A 186 -11.18 -2.81 -7.24
CA HIS A 186 -11.04 -1.62 -6.42
C HIS A 186 -10.08 -1.89 -5.24
N ILE A 187 -9.50 -0.84 -4.65
CA ILE A 187 -8.78 -0.94 -3.38
C ILE A 187 -9.44 0.01 -2.37
N GLU A 188 -10.03 -0.57 -1.33
CA GLU A 188 -10.55 0.17 -0.18
C GLU A 188 -9.44 0.39 0.85
N ILE A 189 -9.31 1.63 1.36
CA ILE A 189 -8.38 1.95 2.45
C ILE A 189 -9.17 2.27 3.71
N GLN A 190 -8.99 1.44 4.73
CA GLN A 190 -9.56 1.64 6.06
C GLN A 190 -8.52 2.24 7.00
N ASN A 191 -8.97 3.02 8.00
CA ASN A 191 -8.12 3.70 8.99
C ASN A 191 -6.98 4.54 8.36
N ALA A 192 -7.21 5.09 7.15
CA ALA A 192 -6.23 5.98 6.54
C ALA A 192 -5.94 7.18 7.48
N PRO A 193 -4.68 7.62 7.61
CA PRO A 193 -4.40 8.88 8.28
C PRO A 193 -5.21 10.00 7.61
N ALA A 194 -5.75 10.91 8.42
CA ALA A 194 -6.40 12.09 7.86
C ALA A 194 -5.44 12.79 6.89
N ALA A 195 -5.92 13.11 5.69
CA ALA A 195 -5.13 13.85 4.71
C ALA A 195 -4.56 15.12 5.39
N PRO A 196 -3.29 15.49 5.16
CA PRO A 196 -2.75 16.74 5.66
C PRO A 196 -3.70 17.88 5.26
N LYS A 197 -4.17 18.64 6.26
CA LYS A 197 -5.02 19.80 6.00
C LYS A 197 -4.23 20.73 5.09
N PRO A 198 -4.79 21.21 3.96
CA PRO A 198 -4.10 22.17 3.12
C PRO A 198 -3.61 23.33 3.99
N PRO A 199 -2.41 23.88 3.76
CA PRO A 199 -1.95 25.04 4.49
C PRO A 199 -3.03 26.12 4.38
N ALA A 200 -3.45 26.64 5.55
CA ALA A 200 -4.45 27.72 5.62
C ALA A 200 -3.94 28.83 4.69
N GLY A 201 -4.78 29.17 3.68
CA GLY A 201 -4.38 30.01 2.57
C GLY A 201 -3.68 31.29 3.05
N VAL A 202 -2.50 31.49 2.49
CA VAL A 202 -1.89 32.82 2.43
C VAL A 202 -2.76 33.60 1.46
N LYS A 203 -3.56 34.55 2.01
CA LYS A 203 -4.27 35.57 1.25
C LYS A 203 -3.28 36.59 0.68
#